data_0eda2beca71f2092c61e284a7a4aa1f5
#
_entry.id   0eda2beca71f2092c61e284a7a4aa1f5
#
_cell.length_a   1.000
_cell.length_b   1.000
_cell.length_c   1.000
_cell.angle_alpha   90.00
_cell.angle_beta   90.00
_cell.angle_gamma   90.00
#
_symmetry.space_group_name_H-M   'P 1'
#
loop_
_entity.id
_entity.type
_entity.pdbx_description
1 polymer ?
#
loop_
_entity_poly.entity_id
_entity_poly.type
_entity_poly.pdbx_seq_one_letter_code
_entity_poly.pdbx_strand_id
1 'polypeptide(L)'
;MRGTIALLIATVAVISCGALPRTSTTSPIANTSPTASPTAFPTASPSPPTNPASIPKLSGVYGLLYSSPDSGSTGILHLVNADASLAASVPMSWNQVGVLCSGRLDGVDNVPPVSATDGHVYFREGETIRMVVPPSSAVDVTKVPDSSSVMSFFSVRPDDQRIAVVVVDVSSPTTVTTRLYVEDLFGGGHHSEIYSASATKGQNPLTLWPMGWHQGNLVLAVVHACIFSLTEPPTEWHVSNATTATRVATIKGSGCVMSTWPSPAGVACADNMGATTLYDWGGKAVAATGPGIVTGPGIQIVGSNTALSPAGKSIFFSNGRVGPGSATRIVQLGPGPYTTVADHAACGWIDEDHLLSTDAVITFHAETPGNLQMTAVVTPLPGSALPAQSTPGSSSCAGRFPGGL
;
A
#
# COMPACT_ATOMS: atom_id res chain seq x y z
N MET A 1 -35.43 -22.08 -39.62
CA MET A 1 -34.36 -21.35 -40.34
C MET A 1 -33.04 -21.70 -39.64
N ARG A 2 -32.20 -22.47 -40.31
CA ARG A 2 -30.90 -22.91 -39.75
C ARG A 2 -29.82 -21.93 -40.23
N GLY A 3 -29.16 -21.23 -39.34
CA GLY A 3 -28.03 -20.33 -39.64
C GLY A 3 -26.71 -21.05 -39.37
N THR A 4 -25.91 -21.20 -40.41
CA THR A 4 -24.61 -21.81 -40.43
C THR A 4 -23.57 -20.79 -40.01
N ILE A 5 -22.80 -21.07 -38.94
CA ILE A 5 -21.66 -20.24 -38.52
C ILE A 5 -20.42 -20.78 -39.21
N ALA A 6 -19.75 -19.95 -39.99
CA ALA A 6 -18.49 -20.24 -40.65
C ALA A 6 -17.32 -19.90 -39.69
N LEU A 7 -16.46 -20.90 -39.44
CA LEU A 7 -15.26 -20.77 -38.60
C LEU A 7 -14.08 -20.38 -39.54
N LEU A 8 -13.53 -19.19 -39.33
CA LEU A 8 -12.31 -18.73 -39.99
C LEU A 8 -11.07 -19.17 -39.20
N ILE A 9 -10.28 -20.07 -39.77
CA ILE A 9 -8.98 -20.47 -39.20
C ILE A 9 -7.90 -19.60 -39.85
N ALA A 10 -7.22 -18.81 -39.04
CA ALA A 10 -6.04 -18.03 -39.39
C ALA A 10 -4.77 -18.85 -39.17
N THR A 11 -4.06 -19.20 -40.24
CA THR A 11 -2.74 -19.86 -40.21
C THR A 11 -1.65 -18.82 -40.02
N VAL A 12 -0.87 -18.94 -38.95
CA VAL A 12 0.32 -18.13 -38.66
C VAL A 12 1.55 -18.87 -39.20
N ALA A 13 2.24 -18.25 -40.14
CA ALA A 13 3.51 -18.74 -40.69
C ALA A 13 4.67 -18.38 -39.75
N VAL A 14 5.43 -19.39 -39.34
CA VAL A 14 6.67 -19.25 -38.58
C VAL A 14 7.83 -19.01 -39.50
N ILE A 15 8.46 -17.84 -39.41
CA ILE A 15 9.71 -17.54 -40.15
C ILE A 15 10.89 -17.90 -39.24
N SER A 16 11.64 -18.91 -39.65
CA SER A 16 12.88 -19.36 -39.03
C SER A 16 14.05 -18.48 -39.53
N CYS A 17 14.73 -17.76 -38.69
CA CYS A 17 15.99 -17.07 -38.98
C CYS A 17 17.16 -17.93 -38.52
N GLY A 18 18.03 -18.30 -39.49
CA GLY A 18 19.19 -19.12 -39.29
C GLY A 18 20.35 -18.42 -38.57
N ALA A 19 21.11 -19.21 -37.83
CA ALA A 19 22.30 -18.80 -37.09
C ALA A 19 23.52 -18.72 -38.06
N LEU A 20 24.29 -17.63 -37.95
CA LEU A 20 25.63 -17.47 -38.58
C LEU A 20 26.73 -17.90 -37.58
N PRO A 21 27.80 -18.55 -38.03
CA PRO A 21 28.91 -18.98 -37.16
C PRO A 21 29.84 -17.83 -36.82
N ARG A 22 30.17 -17.70 -35.52
CA ARG A 22 31.20 -16.78 -35.04
C ARG A 22 32.57 -17.42 -35.06
N THR A 23 33.48 -16.82 -35.82
CA THR A 23 34.91 -17.09 -35.81
C THR A 23 35.58 -16.51 -34.55
N SER A 24 36.26 -17.36 -33.81
CA SER A 24 37.05 -16.97 -32.63
C SER A 24 38.40 -16.43 -33.10
N THR A 25 38.71 -15.18 -32.73
CA THR A 25 40.06 -14.60 -32.86
C THR A 25 40.70 -14.52 -31.48
N THR A 26 41.75 -15.26 -31.27
CA THR A 26 42.65 -15.20 -30.13
C THR A 26 43.59 -14.00 -30.29
N SER A 27 43.63 -13.09 -29.30
CA SER A 27 44.63 -12.04 -29.18
C SER A 27 45.49 -12.20 -27.91
N PRO A 28 46.77 -11.77 -27.98
CA PRO A 28 47.77 -12.18 -27.00
C PRO A 28 47.77 -11.36 -25.72
N ILE A 29 48.30 -12.01 -24.70
CA ILE A 29 48.48 -11.55 -23.33
C ILE A 29 49.42 -10.33 -23.28
N ALA A 30 48.95 -9.23 -22.71
CA ALA A 30 49.77 -8.09 -22.36
C ALA A 30 49.99 -8.01 -20.84
N ASN A 31 51.22 -7.70 -20.47
CA ASN A 31 51.81 -7.64 -19.12
C ASN A 31 51.04 -6.77 -18.13
N THR A 32 50.93 -7.29 -16.93
CA THR A 32 50.41 -6.63 -15.73
C THR A 32 51.37 -5.60 -15.17
N SER A 33 50.97 -4.34 -15.09
CA SER A 33 51.56 -3.32 -14.21
C SER A 33 51.00 -3.47 -12.77
N PRO A 34 51.80 -3.15 -11.75
CA PRO A 34 51.37 -3.28 -10.37
C PRO A 34 50.26 -2.29 -10.02
N THR A 35 49.13 -2.82 -9.58
CA THR A 35 47.98 -2.06 -9.11
C THR A 35 48.32 -1.36 -7.79
N ALA A 36 48.22 -0.05 -7.75
CA ALA A 36 48.27 0.72 -6.51
C ALA A 36 47.15 0.28 -5.57
N SER A 37 47.50 0.02 -4.30
CA SER A 37 46.56 -0.33 -3.25
C SER A 37 45.53 0.79 -3.06
N PRO A 38 44.22 0.50 -3.02
CA PRO A 38 43.22 1.55 -2.79
C PRO A 38 43.40 2.07 -1.36
N THR A 39 43.62 3.37 -1.24
CA THR A 39 43.60 4.09 0.02
C THR A 39 42.21 3.94 0.63
N ALA A 40 42.13 3.33 1.82
CA ALA A 40 40.88 3.18 2.56
C ALA A 40 40.28 4.58 2.82
N PHE A 41 39.12 4.86 2.27
CA PHE A 41 38.33 6.02 2.66
C PHE A 41 37.96 5.89 4.13
N PRO A 42 38.05 6.97 4.93
CA PRO A 42 37.56 6.92 6.29
C PRO A 42 36.04 6.60 6.25
N THR A 43 35.73 5.42 6.78
CA THR A 43 34.32 5.03 7.02
C THR A 43 33.75 6.04 8.02
N ALA A 44 32.83 6.88 7.59
CA ALA A 44 32.13 7.77 8.48
C ALA A 44 31.52 6.93 9.60
N SER A 45 31.89 7.23 10.84
CA SER A 45 31.29 6.59 12.01
C SER A 45 29.79 6.80 11.95
N PRO A 46 28.94 5.76 12.07
CA PRO A 46 27.51 5.93 12.07
C PRO A 46 27.15 6.94 13.15
N SER A 47 26.41 7.99 12.78
CA SER A 47 25.86 8.93 13.75
C SER A 47 25.04 8.12 14.76
N PRO A 48 25.15 8.43 16.07
CA PRO A 48 24.36 7.73 17.06
C PRO A 48 22.88 7.85 16.71
N PRO A 49 22.07 6.80 16.91
CA PRO A 49 20.65 6.83 16.59
C PRO A 49 20.00 8.01 17.30
N THR A 50 19.28 8.83 16.55
CA THR A 50 18.57 9.99 17.09
C THR A 50 17.55 9.49 18.10
N ASN A 51 17.63 9.98 19.35
CA ASN A 51 16.67 9.58 20.36
C ASN A 51 15.27 10.02 19.95
N PRO A 52 14.32 9.09 19.69
CA PRO A 52 12.97 9.42 19.22
C PRO A 52 12.20 10.33 20.16
N ALA A 53 12.48 10.27 21.46
CA ALA A 53 11.87 11.14 22.46
C ALA A 53 12.18 12.65 22.25
N SER A 54 13.17 12.98 21.42
CA SER A 54 13.53 14.36 21.08
C SER A 54 12.81 14.89 19.82
N ILE A 55 12.14 14.02 19.06
CA ILE A 55 11.46 14.42 17.83
C ILE A 55 10.03 14.82 18.17
N PRO A 56 9.58 16.02 17.74
CA PRO A 56 8.22 16.46 18.01
C PRO A 56 7.20 15.50 17.42
N LYS A 57 6.24 15.09 18.23
CA LYS A 57 5.10 14.32 17.75
C LYS A 57 4.26 15.17 16.80
N LEU A 58 3.75 14.54 15.76
CA LEU A 58 2.71 15.13 14.93
C LEU A 58 1.46 15.32 15.78
N SER A 59 0.83 16.48 15.65
CA SER A 59 -0.41 16.80 16.34
C SER A 59 -1.56 16.83 15.35
N GLY A 60 -2.67 16.20 15.69
CA GLY A 60 -3.87 16.16 14.86
C GLY A 60 -3.96 14.94 13.94
N VAL A 61 -5.03 14.89 13.17
CA VAL A 61 -5.28 13.87 12.14
C VAL A 61 -4.86 14.43 10.79
N TYR A 62 -4.29 13.56 9.96
CA TYR A 62 -3.80 13.91 8.63
C TYR A 62 -3.93 12.73 7.67
N GLY A 63 -4.10 13.05 6.40
CA GLY A 63 -4.00 12.08 5.32
C GLY A 63 -2.57 11.95 4.81
N LEU A 64 -2.25 10.82 4.22
CA LEU A 64 -0.93 10.53 3.66
C LEU A 64 -1.03 10.45 2.14
N LEU A 65 -0.38 11.38 1.45
CA LEU A 65 -0.35 11.46 0.00
C LEU A 65 1.08 11.35 -0.52
N TYR A 66 1.34 10.38 -1.38
CA TYR A 66 2.55 10.33 -2.18
C TYR A 66 2.27 10.94 -3.55
N SER A 67 3.09 11.88 -3.97
CA SER A 67 3.04 12.44 -5.32
C SER A 67 4.41 12.33 -6.00
N SER A 68 4.41 11.87 -7.24
CA SER A 68 5.60 11.88 -8.09
C SER A 68 5.38 12.82 -9.28
N PRO A 69 6.33 13.72 -9.58
CA PRO A 69 6.21 14.63 -10.72
C PRO A 69 6.31 13.92 -12.07
N ASP A 70 6.87 12.73 -12.07
CA ASP A 70 7.02 11.86 -13.23
C ASP A 70 6.72 10.41 -12.84
N SER A 71 6.78 9.48 -13.78
CA SER A 71 6.67 8.04 -13.51
C SER A 71 7.92 7.45 -12.86
N GLY A 72 8.84 8.29 -12.37
CA GLY A 72 10.08 7.88 -11.72
C GLY A 72 9.88 7.45 -10.27
N SER A 73 10.96 6.95 -9.69
CA SER A 73 10.99 6.45 -8.32
C SER A 73 11.12 7.53 -7.24
N THR A 74 11.28 8.79 -7.64
CA THR A 74 11.44 9.92 -6.70
C THR A 74 10.18 10.75 -6.66
N GLY A 75 9.64 10.95 -5.48
CA GLY A 75 8.47 11.77 -5.24
C GLY A 75 8.52 12.46 -3.89
N ILE A 76 7.37 12.90 -3.43
CA ILE A 76 7.21 13.59 -2.15
C ILE A 76 6.07 12.91 -1.39
N LEU A 77 6.34 12.57 -0.14
CA LEU A 77 5.31 12.17 0.82
C LEU A 77 4.80 13.42 1.54
N HIS A 78 3.52 13.71 1.37
CA HIS A 78 2.81 14.81 2.02
C HIS A 78 1.95 14.31 3.17
N LEU A 79 1.95 15.02 4.27
CA LEU A 79 1.00 14.91 5.36
C LEU A 79 -0.01 16.03 5.20
N VAL A 80 -1.26 15.69 4.92
CA VAL A 80 -2.33 16.62 4.55
C VAL A 80 -3.34 16.73 5.69
N ASN A 81 -3.53 17.94 6.18
CA ASN A 81 -4.54 18.25 7.22
C ASN A 81 -5.96 18.27 6.62
N ALA A 82 -6.96 18.21 7.49
CA ALA A 82 -8.38 18.27 7.10
C ALA A 82 -8.78 19.58 6.39
N ASP A 83 -8.06 20.67 6.61
CA ASP A 83 -8.24 21.95 5.94
C ASP A 83 -7.46 22.07 4.60
N ALA A 84 -6.93 20.97 4.10
CA ALA A 84 -6.08 20.86 2.93
C ALA A 84 -4.68 21.51 3.04
N SER A 85 -4.30 22.03 4.19
CA SER A 85 -2.93 22.51 4.43
C SER A 85 -1.96 21.32 4.59
N LEU A 86 -0.66 21.58 4.39
CA LEU A 86 0.38 20.55 4.53
C LEU A 86 1.03 20.62 5.90
N ALA A 87 0.90 19.56 6.70
CA ALA A 87 1.59 19.42 7.97
C ALA A 87 3.08 19.12 7.77
N ALA A 88 3.41 18.34 6.74
CA ALA A 88 4.78 18.05 6.34
C ALA A 88 4.85 17.64 4.86
N SER A 89 6.05 17.80 4.27
CA SER A 89 6.36 17.32 2.92
C SER A 89 7.80 16.87 2.88
N VAL A 90 8.04 15.58 2.65
CA VAL A 90 9.40 15.01 2.64
C VAL A 90 9.68 14.28 1.34
N PRO A 91 10.87 14.45 0.75
CA PRO A 91 11.29 13.63 -0.38
C PRO A 91 11.26 12.15 0.02
N MET A 92 10.74 11.30 -0.87
CA MET A 92 10.67 9.88 -0.70
C MET A 92 10.97 9.18 -2.02
N SER A 93 11.99 8.34 -2.03
CA SER A 93 12.27 7.47 -3.17
C SER A 93 11.54 6.14 -2.98
N TRP A 94 10.71 5.80 -3.96
CA TRP A 94 9.94 4.57 -3.92
C TRP A 94 9.93 3.90 -5.28
N ASN A 95 10.57 2.74 -5.34
CA ASN A 95 10.52 1.88 -6.51
C ASN A 95 9.30 0.97 -6.41
N GLN A 96 8.37 1.11 -7.35
CA GLN A 96 7.27 0.17 -7.55
C GLN A 96 7.84 -1.16 -8.08
N VAL A 97 8.45 -1.95 -7.23
CA VAL A 97 8.92 -3.27 -7.60
C VAL A 97 7.96 -4.28 -7.04
N GLY A 98 7.11 -4.84 -7.89
CA GLY A 98 6.39 -6.06 -7.58
C GLY A 98 7.40 -7.21 -7.45
N VAL A 99 7.30 -8.00 -6.39
CA VAL A 99 8.05 -9.26 -6.31
C VAL A 99 7.45 -10.22 -7.33
N LEU A 100 8.22 -10.56 -8.37
CA LEU A 100 7.75 -11.46 -9.40
C LEU A 100 8.44 -12.80 -9.28
N CYS A 101 7.65 -13.82 -9.07
CA CYS A 101 8.15 -15.18 -9.04
C CYS A 101 8.58 -15.69 -10.42
N SER A 102 8.19 -15.05 -11.51
CA SER A 102 8.52 -15.43 -12.89
C SER A 102 9.61 -14.60 -13.54
N GLY A 103 10.17 -13.61 -12.84
CA GLY A 103 11.17 -12.67 -13.39
C GLY A 103 10.61 -11.67 -14.41
N ARG A 104 9.30 -11.50 -14.47
CA ARG A 104 8.61 -10.57 -15.37
C ARG A 104 7.92 -9.47 -14.56
N LEU A 105 8.20 -8.21 -14.89
CA LEU A 105 7.54 -7.04 -14.29
C LEU A 105 6.22 -6.80 -15.04
N ASP A 106 5.13 -7.32 -14.53
CA ASP A 106 3.80 -6.85 -14.92
C ASP A 106 3.40 -5.79 -13.89
N GLY A 107 2.97 -4.62 -14.36
CA GLY A 107 2.75 -3.44 -13.52
C GLY A 107 1.86 -3.76 -12.31
N VAL A 108 2.44 -3.63 -11.14
CA VAL A 108 1.76 -3.84 -9.87
C VAL A 108 1.61 -2.46 -9.24
N ASP A 109 0.38 -2.03 -9.04
CA ASP A 109 0.08 -0.82 -8.27
C ASP A 109 0.37 -1.08 -6.80
N ASN A 110 1.58 -0.75 -6.38
CA ASN A 110 1.97 -0.83 -4.97
C ASN A 110 1.63 0.48 -4.26
N VAL A 111 1.09 0.36 -3.06
CA VAL A 111 0.98 1.51 -2.16
C VAL A 111 2.36 1.84 -1.62
N PRO A 112 2.72 3.13 -1.50
CA PRO A 112 3.95 3.54 -0.86
C PRO A 112 4.13 2.86 0.50
N PRO A 113 5.34 2.35 0.80
CA PRO A 113 5.61 1.63 2.03
C PRO A 113 5.70 2.61 3.21
N VAL A 114 4.56 2.93 3.78
CA VAL A 114 4.38 3.90 4.86
C VAL A 114 3.66 3.25 6.04
N SER A 115 4.01 3.62 7.26
CA SER A 115 3.32 3.26 8.50
C SER A 115 3.13 4.51 9.36
N ALA A 116 1.92 4.73 9.87
CA ALA A 116 1.61 5.82 10.78
C ALA A 116 1.33 5.30 12.18
N THR A 117 1.73 6.08 13.19
CA THR A 117 1.53 5.81 14.61
C THR A 117 0.76 6.96 15.27
N ASP A 118 0.62 6.93 16.60
CA ASP A 118 -0.04 8.01 17.34
C ASP A 118 0.69 9.36 17.25
N GLY A 119 1.96 9.35 16.87
CA GLY A 119 2.75 10.57 16.85
C GLY A 119 3.70 10.74 15.68
N HIS A 120 3.90 9.71 14.88
CA HIS A 120 4.91 9.76 13.83
C HIS A 120 4.48 9.03 12.56
N VAL A 121 5.13 9.36 11.46
CA VAL A 121 4.99 8.66 10.17
C VAL A 121 6.34 8.11 9.77
N TYR A 122 6.35 6.86 9.39
CA TYR A 122 7.51 6.11 8.95
C TYR A 122 7.34 5.69 7.49
N PHE A 123 8.41 5.72 6.73
CA PHE A 123 8.43 5.21 5.37
C PHE A 123 9.73 4.47 5.10
N ARG A 124 9.73 3.62 4.07
CA ARG A 124 10.89 2.82 3.69
C ARG A 124 11.51 3.35 2.40
N GLU A 125 12.82 3.53 2.42
CA GLU A 125 13.66 3.77 1.24
C GLU A 125 14.74 2.69 1.16
N GLY A 126 14.63 1.79 0.19
CA GLY A 126 15.51 0.62 0.12
C GLY A 126 15.45 -0.18 1.43
N GLU A 127 16.60 -0.43 2.02
CA GLU A 127 16.73 -1.14 3.30
C GLU A 127 16.44 -0.28 4.54
N THR A 128 16.24 1.03 4.39
CA THR A 128 16.16 1.96 5.53
C THR A 128 14.73 2.36 5.83
N ILE A 129 14.31 2.21 7.08
CA ILE A 129 13.09 2.82 7.62
C ILE A 129 13.45 4.21 8.14
N ARG A 130 12.72 5.20 7.66
CA ARG A 130 12.91 6.61 8.01
C ARG A 130 11.66 7.18 8.67
N MET A 131 11.83 8.14 9.55
CA MET A 131 10.75 8.83 10.25
C MET A 131 10.66 10.27 9.76
N VAL A 132 9.46 10.71 9.45
CA VAL A 132 9.18 12.10 9.06
C VAL A 132 9.43 13.03 10.23
N VAL A 133 10.18 14.09 9.98
CA VAL A 133 10.42 15.20 10.92
C VAL A 133 9.88 16.49 10.26
N PRO A 134 8.73 16.99 10.72
CA PRO A 134 8.16 18.21 10.16
C PRO A 134 9.14 19.40 10.20
N PRO A 135 9.07 20.34 9.24
CA PRO A 135 8.10 20.34 8.14
C PRO A 135 8.56 19.58 6.88
N SER A 136 9.85 19.21 6.73
CA SER A 136 10.37 18.77 5.42
C SER A 136 11.60 17.85 5.49
N SER A 137 11.87 17.22 6.63
CA SER A 137 13.02 16.34 6.77
C SER A 137 12.61 14.94 7.25
N ALA A 138 13.55 13.99 7.19
CA ALA A 138 13.39 12.67 7.74
C ALA A 138 14.70 12.18 8.37
N VAL A 139 14.59 11.30 9.35
CA VAL A 139 15.75 10.68 10.03
C VAL A 139 15.69 9.17 9.88
N ASP A 140 16.85 8.54 9.79
CA ASP A 140 16.98 7.09 9.74
C ASP A 140 16.69 6.49 11.12
N VAL A 141 15.92 5.40 11.14
CA VAL A 141 15.45 4.75 12.36
C VAL A 141 16.02 3.36 12.51
N THR A 142 15.79 2.50 11.52
CA THR A 142 16.28 1.12 11.51
C THR A 142 16.43 0.63 10.09
N LYS A 143 16.98 -0.58 9.92
CA LYS A 143 17.16 -1.24 8.63
C LYS A 143 16.36 -2.52 8.57
N VAL A 144 15.83 -2.82 7.37
CA VAL A 144 15.11 -4.06 7.05
C VAL A 144 15.78 -4.74 5.86
N PRO A 145 15.69 -6.07 5.72
CA PRO A 145 16.22 -6.77 4.54
C PRO A 145 15.60 -6.23 3.25
N ASP A 146 16.47 -5.89 2.27
CA ASP A 146 16.04 -5.46 0.94
C ASP A 146 17.11 -5.80 -0.09
N SER A 147 16.70 -6.28 -1.27
CA SER A 147 17.60 -6.53 -2.41
C SER A 147 16.78 -6.72 -3.68
N SER A 148 17.42 -7.04 -4.80
CA SER A 148 16.72 -7.38 -6.06
C SER A 148 15.82 -8.62 -5.96
N SER A 149 15.98 -9.45 -4.94
CA SER A 149 15.21 -10.69 -4.72
C SER A 149 14.58 -10.81 -3.33
N VAL A 150 14.74 -9.78 -2.49
CA VAL A 150 14.18 -9.74 -1.14
C VAL A 150 13.42 -8.44 -0.98
N MET A 151 12.16 -8.53 -0.55
CA MET A 151 11.31 -7.38 -0.27
C MET A 151 10.81 -7.44 1.17
N SER A 152 10.83 -6.31 1.86
CA SER A 152 10.28 -6.17 3.20
C SER A 152 9.06 -5.27 3.22
N PHE A 153 8.06 -5.70 3.97
CA PHE A 153 6.88 -4.90 4.34
C PHE A 153 6.91 -4.69 5.84
N PHE A 154 6.47 -3.56 6.31
CA PHE A 154 6.57 -3.24 7.72
C PHE A 154 5.34 -2.54 8.27
N SER A 155 5.18 -2.62 9.58
CA SER A 155 4.22 -1.83 10.34
C SER A 155 4.82 -1.48 11.71
N VAL A 156 4.81 -0.20 12.06
CA VAL A 156 5.28 0.28 13.37
C VAL A 156 4.11 0.25 14.34
N ARG A 157 4.39 -0.21 15.58
CA ARG A 157 3.38 -0.23 16.65
C ARG A 157 3.00 1.22 17.06
N PRO A 158 1.72 1.48 17.40
CA PRO A 158 1.24 2.84 17.67
C PRO A 158 2.04 3.62 18.71
N ASP A 159 2.67 2.94 19.66
CA ASP A 159 3.51 3.54 20.71
C ASP A 159 4.97 3.81 20.30
N ASP A 160 5.33 3.59 19.04
CA ASP A 160 6.69 3.78 18.48
C ASP A 160 7.78 2.88 19.12
N GLN A 161 7.39 1.79 19.80
CA GLN A 161 8.38 0.93 20.49
C GLN A 161 8.84 -0.25 19.63
N ARG A 162 7.98 -0.81 18.81
CA ARG A 162 8.22 -2.05 18.07
C ARG A 162 7.88 -1.88 16.59
N ILE A 163 8.59 -2.64 15.76
CA ILE A 163 8.32 -2.81 14.34
C ILE A 163 8.06 -4.29 14.04
N ALA A 164 7.04 -4.57 13.25
CA ALA A 164 6.81 -5.86 12.63
C ALA A 164 7.27 -5.80 11.17
N VAL A 165 8.03 -6.77 10.74
CA VAL A 165 8.57 -6.86 9.38
C VAL A 165 8.24 -8.21 8.77
N VAL A 166 7.59 -8.20 7.62
CA VAL A 166 7.46 -9.38 6.75
C VAL A 166 8.51 -9.30 5.67
N VAL A 167 9.32 -10.32 5.55
CA VAL A 167 10.35 -10.46 4.52
C VAL A 167 9.91 -11.53 3.54
N VAL A 168 9.80 -11.17 2.27
CA VAL A 168 9.50 -12.08 1.16
C VAL A 168 10.79 -12.27 0.35
N ASP A 169 11.31 -13.49 0.35
CA ASP A 169 12.54 -13.86 -0.35
C ASP A 169 12.21 -14.78 -1.54
N VAL A 170 12.53 -14.30 -2.74
CA VAL A 170 12.34 -15.02 -4.00
C VAL A 170 13.67 -15.40 -4.67
N SER A 171 14.78 -15.35 -3.95
CA SER A 171 16.11 -15.70 -4.47
C SER A 171 16.24 -17.16 -4.90
N SER A 172 15.53 -18.08 -4.23
CA SER A 172 15.45 -19.47 -4.66
C SER A 172 14.76 -19.60 -6.03
N PRO A 173 15.25 -20.44 -6.96
CA PRO A 173 14.61 -20.62 -8.26
C PRO A 173 13.23 -21.28 -8.17
N THR A 174 12.95 -22.05 -7.13
CA THR A 174 11.74 -22.88 -7.02
C THR A 174 10.79 -22.48 -5.89
N THR A 175 11.26 -21.72 -4.91
CA THR A 175 10.49 -21.41 -3.70
C THR A 175 10.43 -19.91 -3.41
N VAL A 176 9.35 -19.51 -2.72
CA VAL A 176 9.24 -18.23 -2.02
C VAL A 176 9.28 -18.52 -0.54
N THR A 177 10.12 -17.80 0.19
CA THR A 177 10.16 -17.86 1.65
C THR A 177 9.59 -16.59 2.23
N THR A 178 8.63 -16.72 3.14
CA THR A 178 8.04 -15.62 3.92
C THR A 178 8.50 -15.76 5.37
N ARG A 179 9.07 -14.71 5.93
CA ARG A 179 9.40 -14.61 7.35
C ARG A 179 8.71 -13.41 7.96
N LEU A 180 8.26 -13.51 9.19
CA LEU A 180 7.72 -12.41 9.98
C LEU A 180 8.49 -12.34 11.28
N TYR A 181 9.07 -11.19 11.55
CA TYR A 181 9.71 -10.92 12.83
C TYR A 181 9.20 -9.62 13.45
N VAL A 182 9.40 -9.52 14.75
CA VAL A 182 9.10 -8.32 15.53
C VAL A 182 10.35 -7.96 16.34
N GLU A 183 10.73 -6.69 16.32
CA GLU A 183 11.89 -6.19 17.05
C GLU A 183 11.65 -4.78 17.59
N ASP A 184 12.59 -4.29 18.41
CA ASP A 184 12.55 -2.90 18.85
C ASP A 184 12.78 -1.99 17.65
N LEU A 185 11.94 -0.96 17.52
CA LEU A 185 12.01 -0.01 16.39
C LEU A 185 13.37 0.70 16.33
N PHE A 186 13.94 1.02 17.49
CA PHE A 186 15.22 1.69 17.59
C PHE A 186 16.31 0.73 18.06
N GLY A 187 17.30 0.50 17.19
CA GLY A 187 18.45 -0.34 17.48
C GLY A 187 18.26 -1.84 17.30
N GLY A 188 17.08 -2.31 16.82
CA GLY A 188 16.86 -3.71 16.46
C GLY A 188 16.94 -4.72 17.62
N GLY A 189 16.84 -4.24 18.88
CA GLY A 189 16.85 -5.11 20.06
C GLY A 189 15.62 -6.02 20.12
N HIS A 190 15.65 -7.04 20.97
CA HIS A 190 14.57 -8.00 21.20
C HIS A 190 14.00 -8.59 19.89
N HIS A 191 14.88 -8.83 18.90
CA HIS A 191 14.50 -9.46 17.64
C HIS A 191 13.94 -10.86 17.86
N SER A 192 12.76 -11.11 17.31
CA SER A 192 12.08 -12.39 17.41
C SER A 192 11.40 -12.74 16.07
N GLU A 193 11.92 -13.77 15.38
CA GLU A 193 11.23 -14.36 14.24
C GLU A 193 10.06 -15.19 14.78
N ILE A 194 8.84 -14.78 14.49
CA ILE A 194 7.61 -15.39 15.01
C ILE A 194 6.90 -16.28 13.97
N TYR A 195 7.27 -16.17 12.70
CA TYR A 195 6.72 -16.99 11.63
C TYR A 195 7.73 -17.15 10.50
N SER A 196 7.80 -18.37 9.94
CA SER A 196 8.56 -18.68 8.74
C SER A 196 7.85 -19.77 7.94
N ALA A 197 7.74 -19.58 6.63
CA ALA A 197 7.17 -20.56 5.72
C ALA A 197 7.79 -20.46 4.33
N SER A 198 7.85 -21.59 3.64
CA SER A 198 8.28 -21.65 2.23
C SER A 198 7.21 -22.34 1.40
N ALA A 199 6.98 -21.81 0.18
CA ALA A 199 6.02 -22.34 -0.78
C ALA A 199 6.62 -22.40 -2.18
N THR A 200 6.11 -23.30 -3.03
CA THR A 200 6.58 -23.47 -4.41
C THR A 200 6.07 -22.34 -5.30
N LYS A 201 6.95 -21.70 -6.06
CA LYS A 201 6.63 -20.56 -6.95
C LYS A 201 5.51 -20.85 -7.94
N GLY A 202 5.47 -22.03 -8.53
CA GLY A 202 4.46 -22.41 -9.53
C GLY A 202 3.06 -22.74 -8.97
N GLN A 203 2.87 -22.67 -7.66
CA GLN A 203 1.62 -23.01 -6.97
C GLN A 203 0.89 -21.81 -6.39
N ASN A 204 1.11 -20.62 -6.98
CA ASN A 204 0.51 -19.37 -6.51
C ASN A 204 0.72 -19.13 -5.00
N PRO A 205 1.98 -19.03 -4.55
CA PRO A 205 2.31 -18.96 -3.13
C PRO A 205 1.71 -17.75 -2.46
N LEU A 206 1.29 -17.92 -1.22
CA LEU A 206 0.77 -16.85 -0.37
C LEU A 206 1.87 -16.31 0.54
N THR A 207 1.74 -15.05 0.89
CA THR A 207 2.58 -14.34 1.86
C THR A 207 1.71 -13.50 2.80
N LEU A 208 2.35 -12.87 3.77
CA LEU A 208 1.71 -11.99 4.72
C LEU A 208 2.01 -10.52 4.39
N TRP A 209 1.07 -9.64 4.71
CA TRP A 209 1.27 -8.21 4.70
C TRP A 209 0.90 -7.62 6.06
N PRO A 210 1.83 -6.98 6.79
CA PRO A 210 1.56 -6.37 8.07
C PRO A 210 0.82 -5.05 7.85
N MET A 211 -0.49 -5.07 7.98
CA MET A 211 -1.35 -3.92 7.69
C MET A 211 -1.38 -2.90 8.84
N GLY A 212 -1.18 -3.34 10.06
CA GLY A 212 -1.21 -2.49 11.24
C GLY A 212 -1.20 -3.29 12.53
N TRP A 213 -1.53 -2.60 13.61
CA TRP A 213 -1.63 -3.15 14.96
C TRP A 213 -2.99 -2.83 15.55
N HIS A 214 -3.60 -3.82 16.19
CA HIS A 214 -4.84 -3.67 16.92
C HIS A 214 -4.68 -4.24 18.33
N GLN A 215 -4.82 -3.39 19.36
CA GLN A 215 -4.69 -3.78 20.78
C GLN A 215 -3.42 -4.61 21.07
N GLY A 216 -2.28 -4.20 20.49
CA GLY A 216 -1.01 -4.88 20.68
C GLY A 216 -0.79 -6.17 19.87
N ASN A 217 -1.77 -6.58 19.07
CA ASN A 217 -1.66 -7.68 18.12
C ASN A 217 -1.45 -7.17 16.70
N LEU A 218 -0.89 -8.02 15.84
CA LEU A 218 -0.68 -7.72 14.42
C LEU A 218 -1.95 -7.97 13.62
N VAL A 219 -2.33 -7.02 12.79
CA VAL A 219 -3.31 -7.20 11.73
C VAL A 219 -2.56 -7.58 10.45
N LEU A 220 -2.84 -8.75 9.94
CA LEU A 220 -2.19 -9.34 8.79
C LEU A 220 -3.19 -9.62 7.68
N ALA A 221 -2.83 -9.24 6.46
CA ALA A 221 -3.51 -9.68 5.25
C ALA A 221 -2.72 -10.84 4.63
N VAL A 222 -3.41 -11.88 4.18
CA VAL A 222 -2.83 -12.98 3.40
C VAL A 222 -3.03 -12.65 1.93
N VAL A 223 -1.94 -12.48 1.20
CA VAL A 223 -1.92 -12.04 -0.19
C VAL A 223 -1.06 -12.96 -1.05
N HIS A 224 -1.19 -12.87 -2.38
CA HIS A 224 -0.32 -13.61 -3.28
C HIS A 224 1.11 -13.06 -3.26
N ALA A 225 2.10 -13.94 -3.07
CA ALA A 225 3.51 -13.52 -2.96
C ALA A 225 4.12 -13.09 -4.29
N CYS A 226 3.62 -13.59 -5.40
CA CYS A 226 4.19 -13.40 -6.73
C CYS A 226 3.47 -12.33 -7.57
N ILE A 227 2.29 -11.92 -7.13
CA ILE A 227 1.50 -10.85 -7.73
C ILE A 227 1.04 -9.98 -6.56
N PHE A 228 1.93 -9.07 -6.16
CA PHE A 228 1.58 -8.16 -5.08
C PHE A 228 0.80 -6.98 -5.66
N SER A 229 -0.50 -7.15 -5.79
CA SER A 229 -1.41 -6.12 -6.28
C SER A 229 -2.39 -5.73 -5.18
N LEU A 230 -2.55 -4.43 -4.96
CA LEU A 230 -3.59 -3.89 -4.08
C LEU A 230 -4.98 -3.95 -4.70
N THR A 231 -5.05 -4.19 -6.00
CA THR A 231 -6.33 -4.35 -6.71
C THR A 231 -6.95 -5.72 -6.48
N GLU A 232 -6.16 -6.70 -6.00
CA GLU A 232 -6.68 -8.01 -5.61
C GLU A 232 -6.97 -8.03 -4.12
N PRO A 233 -8.20 -8.40 -3.70
CA PRO A 233 -8.52 -8.52 -2.29
C PRO A 233 -7.66 -9.59 -1.65
N PRO A 234 -7.23 -9.40 -0.39
CA PRO A 234 -6.57 -10.46 0.38
C PRO A 234 -7.42 -11.72 0.42
N THR A 235 -6.77 -12.87 0.38
CA THR A 235 -7.45 -14.17 0.51
C THR A 235 -8.00 -14.38 1.92
N GLU A 236 -7.40 -13.72 2.90
CA GLU A 236 -7.79 -13.76 4.30
C GLU A 236 -7.28 -12.51 5.03
N TRP A 237 -8.02 -12.08 6.04
CA TRP A 237 -7.60 -11.12 7.06
C TRP A 237 -7.60 -11.81 8.42
N HIS A 238 -6.57 -11.58 9.23
CA HIS A 238 -6.56 -12.09 10.60
C HIS A 238 -5.77 -11.19 11.56
N VAL A 239 -6.08 -11.33 12.84
CA VAL A 239 -5.32 -10.75 13.94
C VAL A 239 -4.46 -11.84 14.55
N SER A 240 -3.18 -11.57 14.75
CA SER A 240 -2.21 -12.50 15.31
C SER A 240 -1.45 -11.90 16.48
N ASN A 241 -1.18 -12.72 17.47
CA ASN A 241 -0.33 -12.34 18.60
C ASN A 241 1.07 -11.96 18.09
N ALA A 242 1.54 -10.78 18.48
CA ALA A 242 2.80 -10.22 18.00
C ALA A 242 4.07 -10.90 18.59
N THR A 243 3.91 -11.89 19.46
CA THR A 243 5.04 -12.64 20.06
C THR A 243 5.11 -14.08 19.55
N THR A 244 3.95 -14.70 19.27
CA THR A 244 3.85 -16.12 18.93
C THR A 244 3.29 -16.40 17.55
N ALA A 245 2.86 -15.36 16.82
CA ALA A 245 2.10 -15.44 15.57
C ALA A 245 0.79 -16.27 15.66
N THR A 246 0.39 -16.68 16.86
CA THR A 246 -0.86 -17.42 17.05
C THR A 246 -2.04 -16.55 16.64
N ARG A 247 -2.95 -17.07 15.84
CA ARG A 247 -4.17 -16.37 15.45
C ARG A 247 -5.05 -16.09 16.65
N VAL A 248 -5.41 -14.82 16.84
CA VAL A 248 -6.36 -14.35 17.84
C VAL A 248 -7.77 -14.32 17.26
N ALA A 249 -7.88 -13.83 16.01
CA ALA A 249 -9.15 -13.80 15.28
C ALA A 249 -8.89 -13.97 13.77
N THR A 250 -9.81 -14.60 13.08
CA THR A 250 -9.91 -14.59 11.60
C THR A 250 -11.09 -13.69 11.24
N ILE A 251 -10.80 -12.60 10.51
CA ILE A 251 -11.81 -11.61 10.18
C ILE A 251 -12.63 -12.10 8.99
N LYS A 252 -11.95 -12.50 7.92
CA LYS A 252 -12.59 -13.02 6.71
C LYS A 252 -11.61 -13.93 5.98
N GLY A 253 -12.13 -15.09 5.56
CA GLY A 253 -11.49 -16.00 4.62
C GLY A 253 -12.01 -15.79 3.19
N SER A 254 -11.95 -16.82 2.37
CA SER A 254 -12.45 -16.81 0.99
C SER A 254 -13.92 -16.37 0.88
N GLY A 255 -14.27 -15.65 -0.19
CA GLY A 255 -15.62 -15.15 -0.46
C GLY A 255 -15.83 -13.64 -0.27
N CYS A 256 -14.77 -12.92 0.09
CA CYS A 256 -14.72 -11.48 -0.05
C CYS A 256 -14.20 -11.17 -1.46
N VAL A 257 -15.06 -10.70 -2.35
CA VAL A 257 -14.66 -10.37 -3.74
C VAL A 257 -13.86 -9.08 -3.77
N MET A 258 -14.16 -8.17 -2.86
CA MET A 258 -13.46 -6.91 -2.70
C MET A 258 -13.41 -6.56 -1.22
N SER A 259 -12.25 -6.21 -0.72
CA SER A 259 -12.08 -5.66 0.62
C SER A 259 -11.63 -4.20 0.55
N THR A 260 -12.10 -3.42 1.51
CA THR A 260 -11.60 -2.06 1.71
C THR A 260 -10.23 -2.07 2.39
N TRP A 261 -9.51 -0.94 2.30
CA TRP A 261 -8.40 -0.68 3.20
C TRP A 261 -8.88 -0.80 4.65
N PRO A 262 -8.09 -1.48 5.50
CA PRO A 262 -8.45 -1.63 6.90
C PRO A 262 -8.46 -0.28 7.61
N SER A 263 -9.34 -0.17 8.59
CA SER A 263 -9.45 1.00 9.46
C SER A 263 -9.44 0.58 10.94
N PRO A 264 -9.33 1.50 11.89
CA PRO A 264 -9.51 1.17 13.31
C PRO A 264 -10.80 0.41 13.62
N ALA A 265 -11.86 0.63 12.83
CA ALA A 265 -13.14 -0.07 13.01
C ALA A 265 -13.17 -1.50 12.45
N GLY A 266 -12.22 -1.87 11.59
CA GLY A 266 -12.20 -3.18 10.96
C GLY A 266 -11.97 -3.14 9.44
N VAL A 267 -12.57 -4.08 8.71
CA VAL A 267 -12.51 -4.18 7.26
C VAL A 267 -13.88 -4.45 6.67
N ALA A 268 -14.20 -3.83 5.55
CA ALA A 268 -15.43 -4.09 4.83
C ALA A 268 -15.18 -4.96 3.61
N CYS A 269 -16.01 -5.98 3.43
CA CYS A 269 -15.95 -6.94 2.35
C CYS A 269 -17.23 -6.85 1.50
N ALA A 270 -17.08 -6.73 0.20
CA ALA A 270 -18.18 -6.86 -0.75
C ALA A 270 -18.29 -8.30 -1.25
N ASP A 271 -19.52 -8.77 -1.42
CA ASP A 271 -19.84 -10.02 -2.10
C ASP A 271 -19.98 -9.86 -3.62
N ASN A 272 -20.26 -10.95 -4.32
CA ASN A 272 -20.49 -10.96 -5.77
C ASN A 272 -21.69 -10.12 -6.24
N MET A 273 -22.61 -9.77 -5.35
CA MET A 273 -23.78 -8.95 -5.63
C MET A 273 -23.59 -7.48 -5.21
N GLY A 274 -22.45 -7.14 -4.67
CA GLY A 274 -22.11 -5.80 -4.22
C GLY A 274 -22.67 -5.46 -2.83
N ALA A 275 -23.25 -6.40 -2.10
CA ALA A 275 -23.57 -6.19 -0.69
C ALA A 275 -22.27 -6.16 0.11
N THR A 276 -22.13 -5.14 0.95
CA THR A 276 -20.89 -4.92 1.71
C THR A 276 -21.15 -5.12 3.19
N THR A 277 -20.30 -5.92 3.82
CA THR A 277 -20.35 -6.20 5.26
C THR A 277 -19.07 -5.71 5.94
N LEU A 278 -19.22 -4.92 7.00
CA LEU A 278 -18.14 -4.54 7.91
C LEU A 278 -17.92 -5.65 8.94
N TYR A 279 -16.68 -6.09 9.06
CA TYR A 279 -16.20 -6.99 10.10
C TYR A 279 -15.28 -6.23 11.04
N ASP A 280 -15.52 -6.32 12.34
CA ASP A 280 -14.60 -5.79 13.36
C ASP A 280 -13.35 -6.69 13.51
N TRP A 281 -12.36 -6.22 14.27
CA TRP A 281 -11.11 -6.96 14.50
C TRP A 281 -11.26 -8.21 15.38
N GLY A 282 -12.45 -8.49 15.90
CA GLY A 282 -12.82 -9.78 16.50
C GLY A 282 -13.40 -10.78 15.50
N GLY A 283 -13.60 -10.37 14.24
CA GLY A 283 -14.20 -11.20 13.19
C GLY A 283 -15.74 -11.19 13.18
N LYS A 284 -16.37 -10.32 13.94
CA LYS A 284 -17.82 -10.19 14.00
C LYS A 284 -18.32 -9.23 12.93
N ALA A 285 -19.39 -9.62 12.23
CA ALA A 285 -20.12 -8.71 11.35
C ALA A 285 -20.88 -7.67 12.18
N VAL A 286 -20.59 -6.39 12.00
CA VAL A 286 -21.14 -5.29 12.82
C VAL A 286 -22.04 -4.35 12.04
N ALA A 287 -21.87 -4.25 10.71
CA ALA A 287 -22.72 -3.46 9.82
C ALA A 287 -22.74 -4.05 8.41
N ALA A 288 -23.78 -3.77 7.65
CA ALA A 288 -23.89 -4.15 6.25
C ALA A 288 -24.65 -3.11 5.42
N THR A 289 -24.36 -3.05 4.12
CA THR A 289 -25.16 -2.32 3.14
C THR A 289 -25.92 -3.31 2.26
N GLY A 290 -27.05 -2.88 1.73
CA GLY A 290 -27.81 -3.68 0.75
C GLY A 290 -27.06 -3.84 -0.58
N PRO A 291 -27.48 -4.80 -1.44
CA PRO A 291 -26.92 -4.99 -2.76
C PRO A 291 -27.21 -3.77 -3.67
N GLY A 292 -26.28 -3.48 -4.59
CA GLY A 292 -26.47 -2.42 -5.61
C GLY A 292 -26.02 -1.02 -5.19
N ILE A 293 -25.66 -0.78 -3.93
CA ILE A 293 -25.12 0.53 -3.51
C ILE A 293 -23.72 0.74 -4.10
N VAL A 294 -22.96 -0.33 -4.22
CA VAL A 294 -21.59 -0.32 -4.77
C VAL A 294 -21.57 -0.30 -6.30
N THR A 295 -22.59 -0.87 -6.94
CA THR A 295 -22.66 -1.10 -8.40
C THR A 295 -23.66 -0.19 -9.13
N GLY A 296 -23.89 1.04 -8.64
CA GLY A 296 -24.75 2.00 -9.35
C GLY A 296 -24.34 2.18 -10.82
N PRO A 297 -25.27 2.50 -11.74
CA PRO A 297 -24.98 2.65 -13.15
C PRO A 297 -23.88 3.70 -13.36
N GLY A 298 -22.79 3.31 -13.99
CA GLY A 298 -21.64 4.17 -14.31
C GLY A 298 -20.42 4.03 -13.41
N ILE A 299 -20.47 3.30 -12.29
CA ILE A 299 -19.30 3.03 -11.45
C ILE A 299 -18.86 1.58 -11.68
N GLN A 300 -17.95 1.38 -12.63
CA GLN A 300 -17.19 0.13 -12.69
C GLN A 300 -16.07 0.21 -11.66
N ILE A 301 -16.14 -0.66 -10.66
CA ILE A 301 -15.17 -0.72 -9.54
C ILE A 301 -13.92 -1.53 -9.95
N VAL A 302 -13.59 -1.58 -11.21
CA VAL A 302 -12.37 -2.25 -11.69
C VAL A 302 -11.20 -1.31 -11.45
N GLY A 303 -10.33 -1.64 -10.51
CA GLY A 303 -9.15 -0.83 -10.16
C GLY A 303 -9.48 0.40 -9.29
N SER A 304 -10.56 0.37 -8.53
CA SER A 304 -10.99 1.48 -7.69
C SER A 304 -10.33 1.44 -6.31
N ASN A 305 -9.96 2.62 -5.83
CA ASN A 305 -9.61 2.78 -4.42
C ASN A 305 -10.89 2.69 -3.58
N THR A 306 -10.82 1.91 -2.53
CA THR A 306 -11.89 1.81 -1.53
C THR A 306 -11.30 1.82 -0.14
N ALA A 307 -11.90 2.55 0.77
CA ALA A 307 -11.49 2.51 2.17
C ALA A 307 -12.69 2.72 3.10
N LEU A 308 -12.60 2.09 4.26
CA LEU A 308 -13.52 2.23 5.36
C LEU A 308 -13.11 3.43 6.22
N SER A 309 -14.06 4.24 6.67
CA SER A 309 -13.81 5.37 7.58
C SER A 309 -13.28 4.91 8.94
N PRO A 310 -12.58 5.78 9.70
CA PRO A 310 -11.96 5.40 10.97
C PRO A 310 -12.93 4.84 12.00
N ALA A 311 -14.15 5.39 12.10
CA ALA A 311 -15.19 4.88 13.00
C ALA A 311 -16.10 3.81 12.36
N GLY A 312 -15.84 3.42 11.11
CA GLY A 312 -16.62 2.41 10.41
C GLY A 312 -18.04 2.81 10.04
N LYS A 313 -18.31 4.11 9.95
CA LYS A 313 -19.65 4.61 9.61
C LYS A 313 -19.86 4.75 8.11
N SER A 314 -18.79 4.96 7.36
CA SER A 314 -18.85 5.26 5.93
C SER A 314 -17.79 4.48 5.15
N ILE A 315 -18.08 4.24 3.86
CA ILE A 315 -17.13 3.69 2.89
C ILE A 315 -17.11 4.66 1.70
N PHE A 316 -15.94 4.91 1.12
CA PHE A 316 -15.88 5.50 -0.20
C PHE A 316 -15.49 4.47 -1.26
N PHE A 317 -15.92 4.75 -2.49
CA PHE A 317 -15.53 4.07 -3.71
C PHE A 317 -15.07 5.12 -4.71
N SER A 318 -13.91 4.93 -5.31
CA SER A 318 -13.39 5.82 -6.34
C SER A 318 -13.03 5.00 -7.58
N ASN A 319 -13.28 5.56 -8.78
CA ASN A 319 -12.90 4.90 -10.03
C ASN A 319 -11.40 4.97 -10.35
N GLY A 320 -10.58 5.48 -9.43
CA GLY A 320 -9.11 5.53 -9.55
C GLY A 320 -8.58 6.44 -10.68
N ARG A 321 -9.44 7.14 -11.39
CA ARG A 321 -9.03 8.11 -12.41
C ARG A 321 -8.73 9.45 -11.76
N VAL A 322 -7.75 10.17 -12.27
CA VAL A 322 -7.42 11.54 -11.84
C VAL A 322 -7.93 12.53 -12.89
N GLY A 323 -8.57 13.62 -12.44
CA GLY A 323 -9.05 14.69 -13.30
C GLY A 323 -10.47 14.44 -13.89
N PRO A 324 -10.81 15.07 -15.01
CA PRO A 324 -12.16 15.00 -15.56
C PRO A 324 -12.64 13.57 -15.82
N GLY A 325 -13.82 13.24 -15.29
CA GLY A 325 -14.42 11.91 -15.36
C GLY A 325 -13.99 10.99 -14.21
N SER A 326 -13.19 11.48 -13.26
CA SER A 326 -13.06 10.83 -11.96
C SER A 326 -14.34 10.96 -11.14
N ALA A 327 -14.57 10.07 -10.21
CA ALA A 327 -15.70 10.18 -9.30
C ALA A 327 -15.42 9.42 -8.00
N THR A 328 -15.86 10.01 -6.91
CA THR A 328 -15.89 9.37 -5.60
C THR A 328 -17.31 9.26 -5.12
N ARG A 329 -17.73 8.05 -4.77
CA ARG A 329 -18.99 7.80 -4.11
C ARG A 329 -18.75 7.50 -2.65
N ILE A 330 -19.43 8.22 -1.78
CA ILE A 330 -19.38 8.05 -0.33
C ILE A 330 -20.72 7.44 0.10
N VAL A 331 -20.67 6.35 0.85
CA VAL A 331 -21.85 5.60 1.30
C VAL A 331 -21.75 5.40 2.81
N GLN A 332 -22.82 5.75 3.53
CA GLN A 332 -22.95 5.37 4.94
C GLN A 332 -23.31 3.89 5.07
N LEU A 333 -22.67 3.19 6.00
CA LEU A 333 -23.01 1.82 6.33
C LEU A 333 -24.37 1.75 7.06
N GLY A 334 -25.19 0.78 6.69
CA GLY A 334 -26.58 0.69 7.12
C GLY A 334 -27.55 1.32 6.10
N PRO A 335 -28.77 1.68 6.49
CA PRO A 335 -29.77 2.29 5.60
C PRO A 335 -29.54 3.79 5.38
N GLY A 336 -28.27 4.19 5.35
CA GLY A 336 -27.88 5.60 5.29
C GLY A 336 -27.83 6.18 3.88
N PRO A 337 -27.65 7.52 3.77
CA PRO A 337 -27.53 8.23 2.52
C PRO A 337 -26.20 7.93 1.82
N TYR A 338 -26.15 8.29 0.53
CA TYR A 338 -24.91 8.34 -0.22
C TYR A 338 -24.77 9.67 -0.97
N THR A 339 -23.56 10.04 -1.32
CA THR A 339 -23.28 11.16 -2.22
C THR A 339 -22.24 10.77 -3.26
N THR A 340 -22.19 11.53 -4.34
CA THR A 340 -21.16 11.37 -5.38
C THR A 340 -20.50 12.72 -5.62
N VAL A 341 -19.17 12.73 -5.56
CA VAL A 341 -18.34 13.88 -5.89
C VAL A 341 -17.70 13.61 -7.24
N ALA A 342 -18.03 14.44 -8.22
CA ALA A 342 -17.48 14.34 -9.57
C ALA A 342 -16.08 14.99 -9.63
N ASP A 343 -15.27 14.52 -10.57
CA ASP A 343 -13.94 15.05 -10.93
C ASP A 343 -12.88 14.96 -9.82
N HIS A 344 -13.17 14.24 -8.73
CA HIS A 344 -12.23 13.99 -7.64
C HIS A 344 -12.18 12.50 -7.28
N ALA A 345 -10.98 11.91 -7.33
CA ALA A 345 -10.75 10.52 -6.97
C ALA A 345 -10.22 10.42 -5.55
N ALA A 346 -11.08 10.11 -4.60
CA ALA A 346 -10.62 9.83 -3.22
C ALA A 346 -9.72 8.60 -3.19
N CYS A 347 -8.72 8.62 -2.32
CA CYS A 347 -7.75 7.57 -2.14
C CYS A 347 -7.49 7.21 -0.66
N GLY A 348 -8.01 7.98 0.30
CA GLY A 348 -7.89 7.69 1.72
C GLY A 348 -8.78 8.56 2.59
N TRP A 349 -8.78 8.27 3.90
CA TRP A 349 -9.44 9.05 4.92
C TRP A 349 -8.43 9.88 5.69
N ILE A 350 -8.82 11.10 6.08
CA ILE A 350 -8.11 11.91 7.08
C ILE A 350 -8.75 11.65 8.45
N ASP A 351 -10.05 11.80 8.54
CA ASP A 351 -10.88 11.51 9.70
C ASP A 351 -12.29 11.07 9.24
N GLU A 352 -13.27 11.05 10.15
CA GLU A 352 -14.61 10.56 9.83
C GLU A 352 -15.39 11.44 8.84
N ASP A 353 -15.05 12.73 8.74
CA ASP A 353 -15.75 13.72 7.92
C ASP A 353 -14.92 14.21 6.72
N HIS A 354 -13.64 13.80 6.62
CA HIS A 354 -12.71 14.29 5.60
C HIS A 354 -12.06 13.14 4.82
N LEU A 355 -12.22 13.17 3.50
CA LEU A 355 -11.54 12.30 2.55
C LEU A 355 -10.38 13.03 1.88
N LEU A 356 -9.27 12.33 1.71
CA LEU A 356 -8.17 12.75 0.86
C LEU A 356 -8.42 12.24 -0.56
N SER A 357 -8.39 13.14 -1.52
CA SER A 357 -8.22 12.80 -2.94
C SER A 357 -6.81 13.14 -3.41
N THR A 358 -6.48 12.77 -4.64
CA THR A 358 -5.17 13.05 -5.23
C THR A 358 -4.90 14.55 -5.46
N ASP A 359 -5.92 15.40 -5.39
CA ASP A 359 -5.87 16.83 -5.72
C ASP A 359 -6.60 17.73 -4.70
N ALA A 360 -7.36 17.15 -3.76
CA ALA A 360 -8.20 17.91 -2.85
C ALA A 360 -8.48 17.15 -1.54
N VAL A 361 -8.98 17.87 -0.56
CA VAL A 361 -9.71 17.32 0.59
C VAL A 361 -11.21 17.47 0.32
N ILE A 362 -11.96 16.39 0.49
CA ILE A 362 -13.41 16.34 0.36
C ILE A 362 -13.99 16.29 1.76
N THR A 363 -14.59 17.38 2.21
CA THR A 363 -15.36 17.43 3.47
C THR A 363 -16.80 17.06 3.18
N PHE A 364 -17.38 16.13 3.93
CA PHE A 364 -18.78 15.81 3.80
C PHE A 364 -19.46 15.79 5.16
N HIS A 365 -20.73 16.18 5.17
CA HIS A 365 -21.55 16.13 6.36
C HIS A 365 -22.73 15.20 6.11
N ALA A 366 -22.88 14.19 6.95
CA ALA A 366 -24.11 13.43 7.03
C ALA A 366 -25.19 14.36 7.60
N GLU A 367 -26.19 14.71 6.78
CA GLU A 367 -27.33 15.47 7.28
C GLU A 367 -28.12 14.65 8.30
N THR A 368 -28.90 15.35 9.14
CA THR A 368 -29.64 14.82 10.28
C THR A 368 -30.39 13.52 9.97
N PRO A 369 -30.57 12.59 10.92
CA PRO A 369 -31.32 11.35 10.72
C PRO A 369 -32.69 11.60 10.08
N GLY A 370 -32.91 11.01 8.89
CA GLY A 370 -34.14 11.17 8.11
C GLY A 370 -33.97 11.94 6.79
N ASN A 371 -32.87 12.66 6.59
CA ASN A 371 -32.52 13.25 5.30
C ASN A 371 -31.55 12.33 4.54
N LEU A 372 -31.91 11.92 3.34
CA LEU A 372 -31.11 11.01 2.50
C LEU A 372 -30.02 11.74 1.69
N GLN A 373 -29.77 13.01 1.95
CA GLN A 373 -28.78 13.80 1.23
C GLN A 373 -27.55 14.03 2.10
N MET A 374 -26.38 13.82 1.51
CA MET A 374 -25.09 14.24 2.03
C MET A 374 -24.61 15.41 1.17
N THR A 375 -24.13 16.46 1.79
CA THR A 375 -23.43 17.55 1.10
C THR A 375 -21.94 17.32 1.17
N ALA A 376 -21.23 17.63 0.08
CA ALA A 376 -19.79 17.56 0.02
C ALA A 376 -19.20 18.91 -0.42
N VAL A 377 -18.12 19.32 0.24
CA VAL A 377 -17.34 20.51 -0.10
C VAL A 377 -15.93 20.05 -0.46
N VAL A 378 -15.41 20.56 -1.56
CA VAL A 378 -14.08 20.22 -2.07
C VAL A 378 -13.14 21.39 -1.82
N THR A 379 -12.05 21.16 -1.10
CA THR A 379 -10.98 22.12 -0.85
C THR A 379 -9.71 21.67 -1.59
N PRO A 380 -9.26 22.39 -2.62
CA PRO A 380 -8.08 22.02 -3.39
C PRO A 380 -6.81 21.96 -2.54
N LEU A 381 -5.93 20.99 -2.84
CA LEU A 381 -4.60 20.94 -2.24
C LEU A 381 -3.73 22.08 -2.77
N PRO A 382 -2.74 22.56 -2.00
CA PRO A 382 -1.74 23.50 -2.48
C PRO A 382 -1.03 22.97 -3.74
N GLY A 383 -0.72 23.86 -4.68
CA GLY A 383 -0.07 23.47 -5.94
C GLY A 383 1.26 22.72 -5.78
N SER A 384 1.91 22.88 -4.62
CA SER A 384 3.12 22.12 -4.26
C SER A 384 2.88 20.62 -3.97
N ALA A 385 1.64 20.24 -3.69
CA ALA A 385 1.25 18.84 -3.47
C ALA A 385 0.79 18.15 -4.75
N LEU A 386 0.55 18.89 -5.81
CA LEU A 386 0.07 18.35 -7.08
C LEU A 386 1.25 17.97 -7.98
N PRO A 387 1.16 16.88 -8.74
CA PRO A 387 2.13 16.58 -9.79
C PRO A 387 2.13 17.70 -10.83
N ALA A 388 3.30 17.99 -11.43
CA ALA A 388 3.39 18.99 -12.48
C ALA A 388 2.46 18.64 -13.65
N GLN A 389 1.60 19.57 -14.05
CA GLN A 389 0.54 19.34 -15.07
C GLN A 389 1.06 18.93 -16.46
N SER A 390 2.35 19.05 -16.72
CA SER A 390 2.97 18.75 -18.02
C SER A 390 3.48 17.32 -18.17
N THR A 391 3.47 16.53 -17.11
CA THR A 391 3.94 15.13 -17.12
C THR A 391 2.88 14.23 -16.50
N PRO A 392 2.69 12.99 -16.97
CA PRO A 392 1.81 12.03 -16.33
C PRO A 392 2.43 11.61 -14.98
N GLY A 393 2.34 12.52 -14.00
CA GLY A 393 2.69 12.23 -12.63
C GLY A 393 1.68 11.28 -12.00
N SER A 394 2.12 10.51 -11.03
CA SER A 394 1.25 9.67 -10.23
C SER A 394 1.08 10.23 -8.82
N SER A 395 -0.15 10.22 -8.33
CA SER A 395 -0.45 10.49 -6.93
C SER A 395 -1.23 9.31 -6.36
N SER A 396 -0.86 8.88 -5.17
CA SER A 396 -1.58 7.83 -4.46
C SER A 396 -1.59 8.10 -2.96
N CYS A 397 -2.67 7.73 -2.30
CA CYS A 397 -2.67 7.75 -0.85
C CYS A 397 -1.70 6.71 -0.32
N ALA A 398 -0.91 7.09 0.66
CA ALA A 398 -0.02 6.16 1.36
C ALA A 398 -0.76 5.27 2.38
N GLY A 399 -2.07 5.42 2.46
CA GLY A 399 -3.05 4.46 2.94
C GLY A 399 -2.89 3.97 4.37
N ARG A 400 -2.68 4.84 5.36
CA ARG A 400 -2.63 4.41 6.76
C ARG A 400 -3.30 5.43 7.66
N PHE A 401 -4.01 4.92 8.66
CA PHE A 401 -4.55 5.76 9.71
C PHE A 401 -3.48 6.01 10.77
N PRO A 402 -3.35 7.25 11.27
CA PRO A 402 -2.63 7.52 12.51
C PRO A 402 -3.24 6.68 13.65
N GLY A 403 -2.38 6.19 14.55
CA GLY A 403 -2.83 5.45 15.72
C GLY A 403 -3.03 3.94 15.53
N GLY A 404 -2.75 3.42 14.34
CA GLY A 404 -2.91 1.99 14.03
C GLY A 404 -4.37 1.59 13.74
N LEU A 405 -4.66 0.32 13.93
CA LEU A 405 -5.96 -0.29 13.61
C LEU A 405 -6.69 -0.77 14.85
#